data_91999df788a83860469dd80d80c6a16d
#
_entry.id   91999df788a83860469dd80d80c6a16d
#
_cell.length_a   1.000
_cell.length_b   1.000
_cell.length_c   1.000
_cell.angle_alpha   90.00
_cell.angle_beta   90.00
_cell.angle_gamma   90.00
#
_symmetry.space_group_name_H-M   'P 1'
#
loop_
_entity.id
_entity.type
_entity.pdbx_description
1 polymer ?
#
loop_
_entity_poly.entity_id
_entity_poly.type
_entity_poly.pdbx_seq_one_letter_code
_entity_poly.pdbx_strand_id
1 'polypeptide(L)'
;MYNVIKKDGTIEPYNEQKIIDACNKAARRAMYELSDNDYAQILNDVLVKIDESYDEDTDIEIYDMHNIVESVLEEDFPTVAKMYKEYRNYKKDFVHMMDKVYERSQSIRYIGDKSNANTDSALVATKRSLIYNELSGELYKKFFLTHDEKQAAKDGYIYIHDRSARLDTFNCDLFRVGEVMKGGFEMGNIWYNEPNYLDTAFDVMGDIILSTAAQQYGKNHPTAVLKNLVNA
;
A
#
# COMPACT_ATOMS: atom_id res chain seq x y z
N MET A 1 -27.97 30.66 0.39
CA MET A 1 -26.81 30.16 1.19
C MET A 1 -26.43 28.79 0.64
N TYR A 2 -25.23 28.58 0.15
CA TYR A 2 -24.83 27.33 -0.50
C TYR A 2 -24.55 26.21 0.51
N ASN A 3 -24.92 24.98 0.14
CA ASN A 3 -24.54 23.79 0.87
C ASN A 3 -23.62 22.90 0.00
N VAL A 4 -22.89 22.00 0.64
CA VAL A 4 -22.00 21.07 -0.04
C VAL A 4 -22.39 19.64 0.31
N ILE A 5 -22.67 18.84 -0.72
CA ILE A 5 -22.93 17.41 -0.60
C ILE A 5 -21.59 16.67 -0.56
N LYS A 6 -21.33 15.97 0.53
CA LYS A 6 -20.14 15.14 0.69
C LYS A 6 -20.26 13.78 -0.01
N LYS A 7 -19.14 13.08 -0.13
CA LYS A 7 -19.06 11.73 -0.74
C LYS A 7 -19.95 10.68 -0.08
N ASP A 8 -20.26 10.84 1.20
CA ASP A 8 -21.16 9.98 1.97
C ASP A 8 -22.63 10.40 1.90
N GLY A 9 -22.94 11.42 1.09
CA GLY A 9 -24.30 11.98 0.93
C GLY A 9 -24.70 12.97 2.03
N THR A 10 -23.84 13.26 3.00
CA THR A 10 -24.14 14.28 4.03
C THR A 10 -24.08 15.68 3.44
N ILE A 11 -25.02 16.54 3.83
CA ILE A 11 -25.11 17.92 3.40
C ILE A 11 -24.58 18.80 4.54
N GLU A 12 -23.62 19.66 4.22
CA GLU A 12 -23.07 20.66 5.14
C GLU A 12 -23.11 22.04 4.53
N PRO A 13 -23.27 23.10 5.33
CA PRO A 13 -23.18 24.46 4.83
C PRO A 13 -21.77 24.73 4.24
N TYR A 14 -21.73 25.57 3.20
CA TYR A 14 -20.47 26.07 2.63
C TYR A 14 -19.61 26.69 3.73
N ASN A 15 -18.32 26.34 3.72
CA ASN A 15 -17.39 26.76 4.74
C ASN A 15 -16.04 27.16 4.13
N GLU A 16 -15.78 28.46 4.14
CA GLU A 16 -14.56 29.09 3.62
C GLU A 16 -13.28 28.56 4.28
N GLN A 17 -13.33 28.28 5.59
CA GLN A 17 -12.18 27.77 6.32
C GLN A 17 -11.68 26.43 5.78
N LYS A 18 -12.58 25.58 5.29
CA LYS A 18 -12.20 24.30 4.66
C LYS A 18 -11.43 24.50 3.35
N ILE A 19 -11.77 25.56 2.59
CA ILE A 19 -11.05 25.92 1.36
C ILE A 19 -9.66 26.46 1.73
N ILE A 20 -9.58 27.40 2.67
CA ILE A 20 -8.32 27.94 3.18
C ILE A 20 -7.39 26.82 3.65
N ASP A 21 -7.90 25.90 4.47
CA ASP A 21 -7.13 24.77 4.98
C ASP A 21 -6.61 23.85 3.86
N ALA A 22 -7.41 23.62 2.83
CA ALA A 22 -7.04 22.81 1.69
C ALA A 22 -5.95 23.50 0.83
N CYS A 23 -6.12 24.80 0.55
CA CYS A 23 -5.14 25.63 -0.16
C CYS A 23 -3.83 25.75 0.61
N ASN A 24 -3.87 25.96 1.93
CA ASN A 24 -2.69 26.03 2.78
C ASN A 24 -1.90 24.71 2.76
N LYS A 25 -2.58 23.57 2.85
CA LYS A 25 -1.93 22.25 2.73
C LYS A 25 -1.26 22.04 1.36
N ALA A 26 -1.87 22.53 0.29
CA ALA A 26 -1.30 22.48 -1.06
C ALA A 26 -0.10 23.43 -1.20
N ALA A 27 -0.21 24.64 -0.70
CA ALA A 27 0.87 25.65 -0.70
C ALA A 27 2.10 25.16 0.06
N ARG A 28 1.93 24.59 1.25
CA ARG A 28 3.05 23.98 2.00
C ARG A 28 3.76 22.86 1.23
N ARG A 29 3.03 22.03 0.47
CA ARG A 29 3.64 21.01 -0.39
C ARG A 29 4.38 21.62 -1.58
N ALA A 30 3.89 22.74 -2.08
CA ALA A 30 4.53 23.53 -3.14
C ALA A 30 5.75 24.31 -2.64
N MET A 31 6.04 24.31 -1.33
CA MET A 31 6.98 25.22 -0.67
C MET A 31 6.67 26.70 -1.04
N TYR A 32 5.39 27.02 -1.14
CA TYR A 32 4.85 28.36 -1.45
C TYR A 32 4.11 28.90 -0.23
N GLU A 33 4.25 30.18 0.06
CA GLU A 33 3.60 30.85 1.19
C GLU A 33 2.51 31.77 0.65
N LEU A 34 1.24 31.46 0.94
CA LEU A 34 0.10 32.29 0.60
C LEU A 34 -0.09 33.36 1.69
N SER A 35 -0.25 34.60 1.26
CA SER A 35 -0.57 35.72 2.17
C SER A 35 -2.07 35.76 2.47
N ASP A 36 -2.46 36.55 3.49
CA ASP A 36 -3.88 36.78 3.83
C ASP A 36 -4.66 37.39 2.64
N ASN A 37 -4.01 38.24 1.84
CA ASN A 37 -4.61 38.77 0.62
C ASN A 37 -4.85 37.71 -0.44
N ASP A 38 -3.93 36.77 -0.61
CA ASP A 38 -4.09 35.66 -1.56
C ASP A 38 -5.26 34.77 -1.16
N TYR A 39 -5.41 34.47 0.14
CA TYR A 39 -6.60 33.72 0.63
C TYR A 39 -7.89 34.49 0.38
N ALA A 40 -7.93 35.79 0.62
CA ALA A 40 -9.10 36.62 0.36
C ALA A 40 -9.47 36.64 -1.13
N GLN A 41 -8.46 36.74 -2.01
CA GLN A 41 -8.65 36.64 -3.46
C GLN A 41 -9.20 35.26 -3.86
N ILE A 42 -8.56 34.17 -3.45
CA ILE A 42 -9.01 32.81 -3.74
C ILE A 42 -10.48 32.60 -3.33
N LEU A 43 -10.86 33.03 -2.12
CA LEU A 43 -12.24 32.88 -1.63
C LEU A 43 -13.23 33.69 -2.47
N ASN A 44 -12.88 34.92 -2.82
CA ASN A 44 -13.72 35.77 -3.67
C ASN A 44 -13.93 35.12 -5.05
N ASP A 45 -12.87 34.65 -5.68
CA ASP A 45 -12.93 34.08 -7.03
C ASP A 45 -13.66 32.73 -7.04
N VAL A 46 -13.53 31.94 -5.96
CA VAL A 46 -14.33 30.73 -5.77
C VAL A 46 -15.82 31.07 -5.64
N LEU A 47 -16.18 32.10 -4.87
CA LEU A 47 -17.57 32.51 -4.74
C LEU A 47 -18.13 33.02 -6.06
N VAL A 48 -17.38 33.83 -6.81
CA VAL A 48 -17.80 34.31 -8.15
C VAL A 48 -18.09 33.12 -9.08
N LYS A 49 -17.20 32.10 -9.12
CA LYS A 49 -17.42 30.92 -9.97
C LYS A 49 -18.60 30.06 -9.50
N ILE A 50 -18.87 30.05 -8.19
CA ILE A 50 -20.06 29.39 -7.66
C ILE A 50 -21.32 30.13 -8.12
N ASP A 51 -21.35 31.46 -7.95
CA ASP A 51 -22.50 32.30 -8.32
C ASP A 51 -22.78 32.28 -9.85
N GLU A 52 -21.75 32.08 -10.67
CA GLU A 52 -21.88 31.90 -12.12
C GLU A 52 -22.43 30.52 -12.53
N SER A 53 -22.22 29.51 -11.72
CA SER A 53 -22.50 28.12 -12.07
C SER A 53 -23.71 27.52 -11.39
N TYR A 54 -24.15 28.11 -10.27
CA TYR A 54 -25.20 27.56 -9.41
C TYR A 54 -26.19 28.66 -9.00
N ASP A 55 -27.47 28.31 -9.01
CA ASP A 55 -28.50 29.18 -8.46
C ASP A 55 -28.44 29.21 -6.92
N GLU A 56 -28.94 30.30 -6.34
CA GLU A 56 -29.08 30.41 -4.88
C GLU A 56 -29.85 29.19 -4.30
N ASP A 57 -29.39 28.68 -3.17
CA ASP A 57 -29.97 27.51 -2.48
C ASP A 57 -29.76 26.16 -3.20
N THR A 58 -28.85 26.08 -4.19
CA THR A 58 -28.49 24.80 -4.80
C THR A 58 -27.39 24.11 -3.96
N ASP A 59 -27.56 22.80 -3.77
CA ASP A 59 -26.56 21.96 -3.12
C ASP A 59 -25.45 21.61 -4.12
N ILE A 60 -24.18 21.91 -3.79
CA ILE A 60 -23.02 21.72 -4.65
C ILE A 60 -22.33 20.39 -4.31
N GLU A 61 -22.14 19.53 -5.29
CA GLU A 61 -21.36 18.32 -5.11
C GLU A 61 -19.89 18.65 -4.71
N ILE A 62 -19.35 17.91 -3.73
CA ILE A 62 -17.96 18.11 -3.28
C ILE A 62 -16.95 17.97 -4.41
N TYR A 63 -17.29 17.20 -5.44
CA TYR A 63 -16.45 17.03 -6.62
C TYR A 63 -16.35 18.33 -7.41
N ASP A 64 -17.49 19.01 -7.61
CA ASP A 64 -17.56 20.28 -8.35
C ASP A 64 -16.93 21.41 -7.55
N MET A 65 -17.15 21.44 -6.24
CA MET A 65 -16.45 22.37 -5.35
C MET A 65 -14.92 22.25 -5.50
N HIS A 66 -14.40 21.03 -5.56
CA HIS A 66 -12.97 20.82 -5.79
C HIS A 66 -12.52 21.29 -7.18
N ASN A 67 -13.34 21.10 -8.23
CA ASN A 67 -13.01 21.57 -9.58
C ASN A 67 -12.97 23.09 -9.65
N ILE A 68 -13.90 23.79 -8.97
CA ILE A 68 -13.93 25.25 -8.87
C ILE A 68 -12.64 25.75 -8.18
N VAL A 69 -12.30 25.22 -7.01
CA VAL A 69 -11.09 25.62 -6.30
C VAL A 69 -9.84 25.35 -7.13
N GLU A 70 -9.75 24.19 -7.80
CA GLU A 70 -8.64 23.85 -8.69
C GLU A 70 -8.51 24.86 -9.84
N SER A 71 -9.62 25.24 -10.50
CA SER A 71 -9.61 26.21 -11.60
C SER A 71 -9.20 27.61 -11.16
N VAL A 72 -9.62 28.07 -9.98
CA VAL A 72 -9.16 29.35 -9.40
C VAL A 72 -7.66 29.32 -9.13
N LEU A 73 -7.17 28.22 -8.52
CA LEU A 73 -5.74 28.09 -8.24
C LEU A 73 -4.89 27.97 -9.53
N GLU A 74 -5.41 27.38 -10.61
CA GLU A 74 -4.71 27.27 -11.90
C GLU A 74 -4.48 28.64 -12.56
N GLU A 75 -5.40 29.60 -12.36
CA GLU A 75 -5.33 30.95 -12.92
C GLU A 75 -4.23 31.77 -12.23
N ASP A 76 -4.21 31.82 -10.90
CA ASP A 76 -3.34 32.75 -10.16
C ASP A 76 -2.17 32.07 -9.43
N PHE A 77 -2.31 30.79 -9.05
CA PHE A 77 -1.34 30.04 -8.24
C PHE A 77 -1.01 28.66 -8.84
N PRO A 78 -0.48 28.58 -10.08
CA PRO A 78 -0.34 27.31 -10.82
C PRO A 78 0.50 26.25 -10.11
N THR A 79 1.50 26.67 -9.33
CA THR A 79 2.33 25.75 -8.53
C THR A 79 1.53 25.13 -7.38
N VAL A 80 0.69 25.93 -6.72
CA VAL A 80 -0.20 25.45 -5.65
C VAL A 80 -1.30 24.55 -6.22
N ALA A 81 -1.87 24.94 -7.37
CA ALA A 81 -2.86 24.16 -8.11
C ALA A 81 -2.34 22.76 -8.44
N LYS A 82 -1.10 22.68 -8.93
CA LYS A 82 -0.46 21.38 -9.22
C LYS A 82 -0.42 20.48 -7.99
N MET A 83 0.02 20.98 -6.84
CA MET A 83 0.08 20.22 -5.59
C MET A 83 -1.31 19.85 -5.05
N TYR A 84 -2.31 20.73 -5.23
CA TYR A 84 -3.70 20.46 -4.89
C TYR A 84 -4.26 19.30 -5.70
N LYS A 85 -4.08 19.31 -7.01
CA LYS A 85 -4.49 18.29 -7.96
C LYS A 85 -3.80 16.94 -7.72
N GLU A 86 -2.47 16.97 -7.52
CA GLU A 86 -1.68 15.77 -7.24
C GLU A 86 -2.16 15.06 -5.96
N TYR A 87 -2.43 15.81 -4.89
CA TYR A 87 -2.94 15.23 -3.65
C TYR A 87 -4.35 14.67 -3.79
N ARG A 88 -5.21 15.38 -4.52
CA ARG A 88 -6.57 14.93 -4.81
C ARG A 88 -6.57 13.63 -5.61
N ASN A 89 -5.74 13.54 -6.64
CA ASN A 89 -5.57 12.33 -7.45
C ASN A 89 -4.97 11.19 -6.63
N TYR A 90 -3.94 11.45 -5.84
CA TYR A 90 -3.36 10.46 -4.92
C TYR A 90 -4.40 9.88 -3.97
N LYS A 91 -5.22 10.73 -3.36
CA LYS A 91 -6.29 10.29 -2.45
C LYS A 91 -7.35 9.46 -3.18
N LYS A 92 -7.76 9.86 -4.38
CA LYS A 92 -8.69 9.13 -5.23
C LYS A 92 -8.14 7.75 -5.59
N ASP A 93 -6.89 7.68 -6.03
CA ASP A 93 -6.22 6.44 -6.37
C ASP A 93 -6.05 5.50 -5.18
N PHE A 94 -5.76 6.06 -3.99
CA PHE A 94 -5.64 5.27 -2.77
C PHE A 94 -6.99 4.67 -2.35
N VAL A 95 -8.06 5.46 -2.40
CA VAL A 95 -9.42 4.98 -2.09
C VAL A 95 -9.81 3.87 -3.07
N HIS A 96 -9.61 4.08 -4.38
CA HIS A 96 -9.90 3.06 -5.39
C HIS A 96 -9.10 1.76 -5.18
N MET A 97 -7.82 1.88 -4.81
CA MET A 97 -7.00 0.72 -4.44
C MET A 97 -7.61 -0.03 -3.24
N MET A 98 -8.05 0.68 -2.20
CA MET A 98 -8.64 0.06 -1.01
C MET A 98 -9.99 -0.57 -1.30
N ASP A 99 -10.83 0.07 -2.13
CA ASP A 99 -12.11 -0.49 -2.57
C ASP A 99 -11.88 -1.82 -3.30
N LYS A 100 -10.92 -1.87 -4.20
CA LYS A 100 -10.53 -3.10 -4.91
C LYS A 100 -10.05 -4.19 -3.95
N VAL A 101 -9.21 -3.87 -2.96
CA VAL A 101 -8.77 -4.80 -1.93
C VAL A 101 -9.95 -5.30 -1.12
N TYR A 102 -10.89 -4.42 -0.77
CA TYR A 102 -12.12 -4.79 -0.06
C TYR A 102 -12.98 -5.75 -0.87
N GLU A 103 -13.30 -5.45 -2.12
CA GLU A 103 -14.07 -6.31 -3.02
C GLU A 103 -13.43 -7.70 -3.16
N ARG A 104 -12.12 -7.74 -3.40
CA ARG A 104 -11.39 -9.01 -3.49
C ARG A 104 -11.40 -9.76 -2.16
N SER A 105 -11.28 -9.08 -1.04
CA SER A 105 -11.35 -9.68 0.29
C SER A 105 -12.72 -10.31 0.58
N GLN A 106 -13.81 -9.68 0.15
CA GLN A 106 -15.15 -10.26 0.26
C GLN A 106 -15.28 -11.53 -0.59
N SER A 107 -14.77 -11.50 -1.83
CA SER A 107 -14.74 -12.70 -2.67
C SER A 107 -13.98 -13.85 -1.99
N ILE A 108 -12.81 -13.60 -1.43
CA ILE A 108 -12.01 -14.61 -0.70
C ILE A 108 -12.75 -15.13 0.53
N ARG A 109 -13.43 -14.25 1.29
CA ARG A 109 -14.20 -14.65 2.48
C ARG A 109 -15.29 -15.67 2.16
N TYR A 110 -16.04 -15.43 1.09
CA TYR A 110 -17.23 -16.21 0.77
C TYR A 110 -16.94 -17.41 -0.14
N ILE A 111 -16.10 -17.22 -1.15
CA ILE A 111 -15.88 -18.24 -2.19
C ILE A 111 -14.55 -18.97 -1.97
N GLY A 112 -13.54 -18.29 -1.39
CA GLY A 112 -12.16 -18.73 -1.38
C GLY A 112 -11.47 -18.44 -2.71
N ASP A 113 -10.18 -18.76 -2.80
CA ASP A 113 -9.43 -18.66 -4.05
C ASP A 113 -9.02 -20.03 -4.54
N LYS A 114 -9.73 -20.51 -5.56
CA LYS A 114 -9.49 -21.85 -6.16
C LYS A 114 -8.35 -21.84 -7.19
N SER A 115 -7.77 -20.69 -7.48
CA SER A 115 -6.63 -20.59 -8.41
C SER A 115 -5.34 -21.14 -7.81
N ASN A 116 -5.24 -21.17 -6.48
CA ASN A 116 -4.11 -21.76 -5.78
C ASN A 116 -4.40 -23.21 -5.37
N ALA A 117 -3.95 -24.15 -6.18
CA ALA A 117 -4.16 -25.58 -5.96
C ALA A 117 -3.37 -26.17 -4.76
N ASN A 118 -2.39 -25.42 -4.21
CA ASN A 118 -1.52 -25.90 -3.14
C ASN A 118 -2.08 -25.66 -1.73
N THR A 119 -3.15 -24.90 -1.61
CA THR A 119 -3.76 -24.57 -0.30
C THR A 119 -5.27 -24.77 -0.33
N ASP A 120 -5.83 -25.26 0.77
CA ASP A 120 -7.27 -25.35 0.93
C ASP A 120 -7.85 -23.95 1.20
N SER A 121 -8.51 -23.39 0.20
CA SER A 121 -9.11 -22.06 0.26
C SER A 121 -10.32 -21.96 1.22
N ALA A 122 -10.84 -23.06 1.71
CA ALA A 122 -11.92 -23.08 2.69
C ALA A 122 -11.42 -22.77 4.12
N LEU A 123 -10.16 -23.05 4.42
CA LEU A 123 -9.59 -22.82 5.75
C LEU A 123 -9.49 -21.34 6.10
N VAL A 124 -9.83 -21.01 7.35
CA VAL A 124 -9.77 -19.64 7.87
C VAL A 124 -8.36 -19.06 7.79
N ALA A 125 -7.34 -19.84 8.12
CA ALA A 125 -5.93 -19.41 8.04
C ALA A 125 -5.54 -19.07 6.60
N THR A 126 -5.94 -19.91 5.63
CA THR A 126 -5.70 -19.65 4.21
C THR A 126 -6.41 -18.40 3.74
N LYS A 127 -7.68 -18.20 4.11
CA LYS A 127 -8.43 -16.98 3.74
C LYS A 127 -7.76 -15.71 4.27
N ARG A 128 -7.29 -15.72 5.53
CA ARG A 128 -6.54 -14.59 6.09
C ARG A 128 -5.27 -14.30 5.30
N SER A 129 -4.50 -15.34 4.97
CA SER A 129 -3.27 -15.19 4.17
C SER A 129 -3.56 -14.65 2.78
N LEU A 130 -4.62 -15.11 2.11
CA LEU A 130 -5.01 -14.62 0.80
C LEU A 130 -5.43 -13.14 0.83
N ILE A 131 -6.19 -12.70 1.85
CA ILE A 131 -6.57 -11.29 2.03
C ILE A 131 -5.33 -10.44 2.30
N TYR A 132 -4.42 -10.90 3.15
CA TYR A 132 -3.15 -10.22 3.40
C TYR A 132 -2.33 -10.08 2.12
N ASN A 133 -2.26 -11.13 1.30
CA ASN A 133 -1.54 -11.12 0.03
C ASN A 133 -2.11 -10.10 -0.97
N GLU A 134 -3.43 -9.96 -1.05
CA GLU A 134 -4.05 -8.92 -1.87
C GLU A 134 -3.66 -7.52 -1.39
N LEU A 135 -3.77 -7.25 -0.10
CA LEU A 135 -3.40 -5.96 0.48
C LEU A 135 -1.92 -5.65 0.25
N SER A 136 -1.02 -6.57 0.62
CA SER A 136 0.43 -6.35 0.52
C SER A 136 0.88 -6.21 -0.94
N GLY A 137 0.30 -6.96 -1.87
CA GLY A 137 0.56 -6.85 -3.30
C GLY A 137 0.15 -5.50 -3.90
N GLU A 138 -1.00 -4.94 -3.49
CA GLU A 138 -1.43 -3.62 -3.95
C GLU A 138 -0.62 -2.49 -3.27
N LEU A 139 -0.24 -2.64 -2.00
CA LEU A 139 0.67 -1.70 -1.33
C LEU A 139 2.04 -1.69 -2.00
N TYR A 140 2.62 -2.85 -2.30
CA TYR A 140 3.88 -2.95 -3.04
C TYR A 140 3.79 -2.24 -4.38
N LYS A 141 2.75 -2.52 -5.17
CA LYS A 141 2.51 -1.86 -6.45
C LYS A 141 2.39 -0.34 -6.31
N LYS A 142 1.72 0.14 -5.27
CA LYS A 142 1.49 1.59 -5.09
C LYS A 142 2.76 2.33 -4.69
N PHE A 143 3.53 1.81 -3.73
CA PHE A 143 4.59 2.55 -3.05
C PHE A 143 6.00 2.21 -3.50
N PHE A 144 6.23 1.03 -4.08
CA PHE A 144 7.57 0.56 -4.42
C PHE A 144 7.85 0.50 -5.93
N LEU A 145 6.82 0.40 -6.76
CA LEU A 145 7.00 0.43 -8.20
C LEU A 145 6.93 1.85 -8.75
N THR A 146 7.86 2.19 -9.61
CA THR A 146 7.86 3.42 -10.40
C THR A 146 6.72 3.42 -11.43
N HIS A 147 6.45 4.57 -12.03
CA HIS A 147 5.47 4.67 -13.11
C HIS A 147 5.84 3.77 -14.29
N ASP A 148 7.09 3.78 -14.69
CA ASP A 148 7.59 3.04 -15.85
C ASP A 148 7.55 1.52 -15.62
N GLU A 149 7.88 1.05 -14.42
CA GLU A 149 7.75 -0.36 -14.06
C GLU A 149 6.29 -0.82 -14.04
N LYS A 150 5.37 0.01 -13.54
CA LYS A 150 3.92 -0.27 -13.61
C LYS A 150 3.44 -0.36 -15.04
N GLN A 151 3.88 0.56 -15.89
CA GLN A 151 3.50 0.57 -17.30
C GLN A 151 4.10 -0.63 -18.03
N ALA A 152 5.39 -0.92 -17.85
CA ALA A 152 6.06 -2.07 -18.45
C ALA A 152 5.41 -3.40 -18.04
N ALA A 153 4.98 -3.53 -16.77
CA ALA A 153 4.26 -4.70 -16.29
C ALA A 153 2.85 -4.80 -16.90
N LYS A 154 2.16 -3.66 -17.10
CA LYS A 154 0.85 -3.61 -17.74
C LYS A 154 0.91 -3.98 -19.22
N ASP A 155 1.96 -3.52 -19.90
CA ASP A 155 2.18 -3.77 -21.32
C ASP A 155 2.80 -5.15 -21.61
N GLY A 156 3.13 -5.91 -20.55
CA GLY A 156 3.64 -7.28 -20.66
C GLY A 156 5.14 -7.39 -20.93
N TYR A 157 5.91 -6.30 -20.84
CA TYR A 157 7.37 -6.34 -21.00
C TYR A 157 8.08 -6.98 -19.82
N ILE A 158 7.51 -6.84 -18.60
CA ILE A 158 8.02 -7.47 -17.38
C ILE A 158 6.91 -8.17 -16.63
N TYR A 159 7.25 -9.26 -15.96
CA TYR A 159 6.36 -9.95 -15.03
C TYR A 159 6.96 -9.91 -13.63
N ILE A 160 6.24 -9.32 -12.68
CA ILE A 160 6.65 -9.24 -11.27
C ILE A 160 5.88 -10.32 -10.50
N HIS A 161 6.53 -11.46 -10.26
CA HIS A 161 5.94 -12.54 -9.46
C HIS A 161 6.02 -12.25 -7.96
N ASP A 162 5.17 -12.91 -7.18
CA ASP A 162 5.17 -12.88 -5.70
C ASP A 162 5.16 -11.46 -5.10
N ARG A 163 4.41 -10.54 -5.71
CA ARG A 163 4.33 -9.13 -5.25
C ARG A 163 3.91 -9.01 -3.80
N SER A 164 3.04 -9.89 -3.35
CA SER A 164 2.54 -9.93 -1.97
C SER A 164 3.62 -10.23 -0.94
N ALA A 165 4.67 -10.95 -1.35
CA ALA A 165 5.76 -11.33 -0.47
C ALA A 165 6.90 -10.29 -0.38
N ARG A 166 6.85 -9.23 -1.21
CA ARG A 166 7.97 -8.30 -1.34
C ARG A 166 8.03 -7.19 -0.30
N LEU A 167 7.04 -7.07 0.58
CA LEU A 167 7.05 -6.07 1.65
C LEU A 167 7.88 -6.51 2.85
N ASP A 168 7.73 -7.75 3.29
CA ASP A 168 8.17 -8.21 4.62
C ASP A 168 8.87 -9.55 4.59
N THR A 169 8.95 -10.24 3.44
CA THR A 169 9.52 -11.60 3.37
C THR A 169 10.56 -11.74 2.27
N PHE A 170 11.45 -12.71 2.45
CA PHE A 170 12.31 -13.18 1.38
C PHE A 170 11.53 -14.19 0.52
N ASN A 171 11.72 -14.15 -0.80
CA ASN A 171 11.06 -15.12 -1.66
C ASN A 171 11.71 -16.49 -1.56
N CYS A 172 13.04 -16.54 -1.67
CA CYS A 172 13.83 -17.76 -1.58
C CYS A 172 15.14 -17.46 -0.86
N ASP A 173 15.67 -18.45 -0.20
CA ASP A 173 16.94 -18.35 0.50
C ASP A 173 17.87 -19.52 0.15
N LEU A 174 19.16 -19.23 0.18
CA LEU A 174 20.25 -20.19 -0.01
C LEU A 174 21.24 -20.00 1.13
N PHE A 175 21.29 -20.92 2.08
CA PHE A 175 22.14 -20.79 3.23
C PHE A 175 22.92 -22.11 3.55
N ARG A 176 24.03 -21.93 4.26
CA ARG A 176 24.90 -23.03 4.66
C ARG A 176 24.52 -23.50 6.06
N VAL A 177 23.70 -24.53 6.16
CA VAL A 177 23.19 -25.04 7.46
C VAL A 177 24.34 -25.41 8.40
N GLY A 178 25.41 -26.03 7.89
CA GLY A 178 26.58 -26.36 8.72
C GLY A 178 27.27 -25.14 9.34
N GLU A 179 27.30 -24.02 8.68
CA GLU A 179 27.84 -22.77 9.24
C GLU A 179 26.92 -22.18 10.30
N VAL A 180 25.59 -22.30 10.12
CA VAL A 180 24.61 -21.85 11.10
C VAL A 180 24.69 -22.66 12.40
N MET A 181 24.86 -23.98 12.31
CA MET A 181 24.94 -24.87 13.48
C MET A 181 26.27 -24.74 14.24
N LYS A 182 27.33 -24.27 13.57
CA LYS A 182 28.68 -24.19 14.15
C LYS A 182 28.74 -23.20 15.31
N GLY A 183 29.18 -23.66 16.48
CA GLY A 183 29.31 -22.83 17.68
C GLY A 183 27.99 -22.60 18.44
N GLY A 184 26.89 -23.12 17.92
CA GLY A 184 25.54 -22.87 18.44
C GLY A 184 24.94 -21.54 17.94
N PHE A 185 23.62 -21.40 18.11
CA PHE A 185 22.88 -20.23 17.64
C PHE A 185 21.57 -20.05 18.42
N GLU A 186 20.98 -18.88 18.35
CA GLU A 186 19.65 -18.58 18.92
C GLU A 186 18.57 -18.62 17.84
N MET A 187 17.47 -19.29 18.12
CA MET A 187 16.31 -19.34 17.25
C MET A 187 15.03 -19.45 18.09
N GLY A 188 14.07 -18.54 17.84
CA GLY A 188 12.80 -18.56 18.58
C GLY A 188 12.97 -18.31 20.09
N ASN A 189 13.92 -17.49 20.53
CA ASN A 189 14.30 -17.22 21.91
C ASN A 189 14.84 -18.46 22.67
N ILE A 190 15.33 -19.48 21.93
CA ILE A 190 15.95 -20.68 22.48
C ILE A 190 17.38 -20.78 21.93
N TRP A 191 18.32 -21.10 22.81
CA TRP A 191 19.69 -21.37 22.40
C TRP A 191 19.83 -22.83 21.98
N TYR A 192 20.33 -23.06 20.77
CA TYR A 192 20.71 -24.37 20.23
C TYR A 192 22.21 -24.53 20.33
N ASN A 193 22.65 -25.57 21.02
CA ASN A 193 24.06 -25.92 21.04
C ASN A 193 24.49 -26.56 19.70
N GLU A 194 25.76 -26.47 19.38
CA GLU A 194 26.32 -27.21 18.24
C GLU A 194 26.07 -28.71 18.42
N PRO A 195 25.43 -29.41 17.47
CA PRO A 195 25.13 -30.83 17.59
C PRO A 195 26.39 -31.67 17.52
N ASN A 196 26.53 -32.61 18.48
CA ASN A 196 27.69 -33.53 18.54
C ASN A 196 27.38 -34.90 17.92
N TYR A 197 26.10 -35.20 17.64
CA TYR A 197 25.63 -36.46 17.09
C TYR A 197 24.85 -36.24 15.81
N LEU A 198 24.88 -37.23 14.91
CA LEU A 198 24.27 -37.13 13.60
C LEU A 198 22.75 -36.98 13.64
N ASP A 199 22.09 -37.73 14.53
CA ASP A 199 20.64 -37.67 14.76
C ASP A 199 20.23 -36.29 15.25
N THR A 200 20.90 -35.77 16.28
CA THR A 200 20.69 -34.39 16.78
C THR A 200 20.92 -33.34 15.72
N ALA A 201 21.94 -33.52 14.86
CA ALA A 201 22.21 -32.60 13.76
C ALA A 201 21.07 -32.59 12.72
N PHE A 202 20.45 -33.73 12.43
CA PHE A 202 19.28 -33.79 11.55
C PHE A 202 18.05 -33.14 12.16
N ASP A 203 17.81 -33.33 13.46
CA ASP A 203 16.70 -32.68 14.19
C ASP A 203 16.85 -31.15 14.18
N VAL A 204 18.02 -30.64 14.55
CA VAL A 204 18.31 -29.20 14.53
C VAL A 204 18.21 -28.63 13.12
N MET A 205 18.67 -29.36 12.11
CA MET A 205 18.52 -28.97 10.70
C MET A 205 17.04 -28.88 10.31
N GLY A 206 16.21 -29.82 10.75
CA GLY A 206 14.76 -29.78 10.53
C GLY A 206 14.13 -28.54 11.14
N ASP A 207 14.48 -28.20 12.37
CA ASP A 207 14.00 -27.01 13.05
C ASP A 207 14.43 -25.72 12.34
N ILE A 208 15.68 -25.62 11.88
CA ILE A 208 16.18 -24.48 11.10
C ILE A 208 15.38 -24.32 9.81
N ILE A 209 15.17 -25.42 9.06
CA ILE A 209 14.42 -25.39 7.80
C ILE A 209 12.96 -24.97 8.04
N LEU A 210 12.30 -25.51 9.07
CA LEU A 210 10.93 -25.15 9.40
C LEU A 210 10.80 -23.69 9.82
N SER A 211 11.72 -23.19 10.67
CA SER A 211 11.72 -21.80 11.11
C SER A 211 11.97 -20.83 9.94
N THR A 212 12.93 -21.18 9.08
CA THR A 212 13.22 -20.37 7.89
C THR A 212 12.05 -20.39 6.91
N ALA A 213 11.44 -21.56 6.69
CA ALA A 213 10.25 -21.69 5.83
C ALA A 213 9.07 -20.86 6.33
N ALA A 214 8.90 -20.69 7.64
CA ALA A 214 7.85 -19.86 8.22
C ALA A 214 8.04 -18.35 7.94
N GLN A 215 9.26 -17.92 7.60
CA GLN A 215 9.61 -16.54 7.30
C GLN A 215 9.76 -16.26 5.80
N GLN A 216 9.59 -17.26 4.97
CA GLN A 216 9.75 -17.16 3.51
C GLN A 216 8.44 -17.42 2.78
N TYR A 217 8.35 -16.88 1.56
CA TYR A 217 7.27 -17.18 0.64
C TYR A 217 7.59 -18.38 -0.28
N GLY A 218 8.84 -18.52 -0.68
CA GLY A 218 9.30 -19.52 -1.63
C GLY A 218 9.94 -20.76 -0.99
N LYS A 219 11.06 -21.22 -1.56
CA LYS A 219 11.72 -22.46 -1.16
C LYS A 219 13.03 -22.19 -0.44
N ASN A 220 13.28 -22.98 0.61
CA ASN A 220 14.60 -23.08 1.23
C ASN A 220 15.52 -23.96 0.37
N HIS A 221 16.75 -23.51 0.20
CA HIS A 221 17.81 -24.28 -0.46
C HIS A 221 19.00 -24.46 0.50
N PRO A 222 18.91 -25.39 1.47
CA PRO A 222 20.03 -25.69 2.34
C PRO A 222 21.15 -26.33 1.53
N THR A 223 22.32 -25.72 1.54
CA THR A 223 23.50 -26.23 0.83
C THR A 223 24.55 -26.78 1.79
N ALA A 224 25.30 -27.75 1.33
CA ALA A 224 26.51 -28.29 2.00
C ALA A 224 26.30 -28.98 3.35
N VAL A 225 25.09 -29.42 3.69
CA VAL A 225 24.81 -30.16 4.94
C VAL A 225 25.56 -31.47 4.96
N LEU A 226 25.54 -32.20 3.85
CA LEU A 226 26.13 -33.56 3.78
C LEU A 226 27.68 -33.56 3.90
N LYS A 227 28.37 -32.51 3.46
CA LYS A 227 29.85 -32.48 3.52
C LYS A 227 30.42 -32.34 4.92
N ASN A 228 29.71 -31.65 5.81
CA ASN A 228 30.17 -31.42 7.18
C ASN A 228 29.74 -32.55 8.13
N LEU A 229 28.63 -33.24 7.82
CA LEU A 229 28.12 -34.37 8.63
C LEU A 229 28.85 -35.70 8.37
N VAL A 230 29.52 -35.84 7.22
CA VAL A 230 30.32 -37.04 6.89
C VAL A 230 31.76 -36.98 7.49
N ASN A 231 32.21 -35.82 7.95
CA ASN A 231 33.55 -35.60 8.52
C ASN A 231 33.51 -35.40 10.05
N ALA A 232 32.36 -35.58 10.72
CA ALA A 232 32.18 -35.61 12.16
C ALA A 232 31.92 -37.05 12.62
#